data_12d37fccfe8594e4b5b89438882cb151
#
_entry.id   12d37fccfe8594e4b5b89438882cb151
#
_cell.length_a   1.000
_cell.length_b   1.000
_cell.length_c   1.000
_cell.angle_alpha   90.00
_cell.angle_beta   90.00
_cell.angle_gamma   90.00
#
_symmetry.space_group_name_H-M   'P 1'
#
loop_
_entity.id
_entity.type
_entity.pdbx_description
1 polymer ?
#
loop_
_entity_poly.entity_id
_entity_poly.type
_entity_poly.pdbx_seq_one_letter_code
_entity_poly.pdbx_strand_id
1 'polypeptide(L)'
;MFHAFPPLYVYSGVSASRLLIGLLAVSAVAADARLDSLLKAVEGRYNRAKTLQVVFHEDYTPQGKPRRSESGTLQLRKPGRMRWDYDQPKGKLFVSDGKYLWLYTPAENRAEKMKFQESEDMRAPLAFLLGKLNFEKEFRNLEGKAEGADTRIAAEPRTENLPYSAVEFLVTADGRIKQVKVTGFDRSVLDFAFDQEKVDPALDGKLFQFQVPKGVELVEAGQ
;
A
#
# COMPACT_ATOMS: atom_id res chain seq x y z
N MET A 1 9.65 -14.90 88.07
CA MET A 1 8.99 -15.78 87.18
C MET A 1 8.99 -15.11 85.81
N PHE A 2 9.96 -15.42 84.98
CA PHE A 2 10.20 -14.73 83.73
C PHE A 2 9.52 -15.48 82.58
N HIS A 3 8.67 -14.80 81.82
CA HIS A 3 8.09 -15.35 80.56
C HIS A 3 8.82 -14.73 79.37
N ALA A 4 9.50 -15.58 78.64
CA ALA A 4 10.19 -15.24 77.40
C ALA A 4 9.21 -15.15 76.24
N PHE A 5 9.32 -14.08 75.41
CA PHE A 5 8.63 -13.92 74.13
C PHE A 5 9.49 -14.54 73.02
N PRO A 6 8.89 -15.25 72.01
CA PRO A 6 9.63 -15.73 70.84
C PRO A 6 9.84 -14.65 69.80
N PRO A 7 10.88 -14.71 68.94
CA PRO A 7 11.23 -13.72 67.96
C PRO A 7 10.31 -13.75 66.71
N LEU A 8 9.92 -12.56 66.24
CA LEU A 8 9.22 -12.31 65.02
C LEU A 8 10.08 -12.65 63.80
N TYR A 9 9.65 -13.58 62.99
CA TYR A 9 10.18 -13.85 61.64
C TYR A 9 9.75 -12.73 60.68
N VAL A 10 10.70 -11.98 60.17
CA VAL A 10 10.48 -11.00 59.05
C VAL A 10 10.51 -11.79 57.77
N TYR A 11 9.33 -11.96 57.13
CA TYR A 11 9.26 -12.41 55.76
C TYR A 11 9.68 -11.26 54.84
N SER A 12 10.82 -11.43 54.19
CA SER A 12 11.25 -10.53 53.10
C SER A 12 10.40 -10.84 51.86
N GLY A 13 9.42 -9.96 51.58
CA GLY A 13 8.63 -9.99 50.36
C GLY A 13 9.50 -9.76 49.13
N VAL A 14 9.77 -10.81 48.37
CA VAL A 14 10.36 -10.71 47.05
C VAL A 14 9.32 -10.09 46.11
N SER A 15 9.60 -8.89 45.67
CA SER A 15 8.71 -8.06 44.85
C SER A 15 8.33 -8.77 43.53
N ALA A 16 7.06 -9.11 43.37
CA ALA A 16 6.47 -9.66 42.16
C ALA A 16 6.47 -8.68 40.94
N SER A 17 6.86 -7.42 41.17
CA SER A 17 6.89 -6.36 40.13
C SER A 17 7.95 -6.53 39.05
N ARG A 18 9.02 -7.29 39.29
CA ARG A 18 10.11 -7.44 38.31
C ARG A 18 9.83 -8.48 37.23
N LEU A 19 8.89 -9.43 37.46
CA LEU A 19 8.55 -10.45 36.47
C LEU A 19 7.59 -9.93 35.37
N LEU A 20 6.74 -8.94 35.69
CA LEU A 20 5.77 -8.40 34.71
C LEU A 20 6.44 -7.54 33.60
N ILE A 21 7.53 -6.81 33.95
CA ILE A 21 8.23 -5.94 32.99
C ILE A 21 8.98 -6.76 31.94
N GLY A 22 9.51 -7.93 32.33
CA GLY A 22 10.20 -8.82 31.40
C GLY A 22 9.29 -9.45 30.33
N LEU A 23 8.03 -9.77 30.68
CA LEU A 23 7.08 -10.41 29.75
C LEU A 23 6.59 -9.44 28.67
N LEU A 24 6.40 -8.17 28.99
CA LEU A 24 5.96 -7.14 28.03
C LEU A 24 7.07 -6.79 27.00
N ALA A 25 8.33 -6.75 27.44
CA ALA A 25 9.46 -6.47 26.55
C ALA A 25 9.69 -7.60 25.52
N VAL A 26 9.52 -8.86 25.92
CA VAL A 26 9.67 -10.02 25.00
C VAL A 26 8.56 -10.03 23.95
N SER A 27 7.34 -9.64 24.31
CA SER A 27 6.21 -9.57 23.36
C SER A 27 6.38 -8.46 22.31
N ALA A 28 6.93 -7.30 22.68
CA ALA A 28 7.18 -6.20 21.74
C ALA A 28 8.28 -6.57 20.72
N VAL A 29 9.39 -7.14 21.17
CA VAL A 29 10.49 -7.56 20.29
C VAL A 29 10.02 -8.67 19.32
N ALA A 30 9.16 -9.57 19.75
CA ALA A 30 8.60 -10.61 18.88
C ALA A 30 7.61 -10.05 17.83
N ALA A 31 6.87 -9.00 18.17
CA ALA A 31 5.97 -8.32 17.24
C ALA A 31 6.74 -7.56 16.14
N ASP A 32 7.79 -6.83 16.53
CA ASP A 32 8.67 -6.12 15.60
C ASP A 32 9.38 -7.09 14.63
N ALA A 33 9.93 -8.20 15.14
CA ALA A 33 10.58 -9.21 14.31
C ALA A 33 9.60 -9.88 13.32
N ARG A 34 8.34 -10.03 13.69
CA ARG A 34 7.29 -10.54 12.80
C ARG A 34 6.95 -9.54 11.70
N LEU A 35 6.82 -8.26 12.05
CA LEU A 35 6.55 -7.20 11.08
C LEU A 35 7.70 -7.12 10.06
N ASP A 36 8.97 -7.07 10.51
CA ASP A 36 10.14 -7.04 9.64
C ASP A 36 10.17 -8.23 8.67
N SER A 37 9.86 -9.42 9.17
CA SER A 37 9.81 -10.63 8.34
C SER A 37 8.72 -10.52 7.28
N LEU A 38 7.55 -9.96 7.62
CA LEU A 38 6.44 -9.76 6.71
C LEU A 38 6.77 -8.70 5.65
N LEU A 39 7.36 -7.57 6.05
CA LEU A 39 7.81 -6.53 5.11
C LEU A 39 8.81 -7.09 4.09
N LYS A 40 9.78 -7.89 4.54
CA LYS A 40 10.73 -8.58 3.65
C LYS A 40 10.04 -9.59 2.73
N ALA A 41 9.00 -10.27 3.18
CA ALA A 41 8.23 -11.19 2.34
C ALA A 41 7.51 -10.43 1.22
N VAL A 42 6.86 -9.29 1.54
CA VAL A 42 6.22 -8.40 0.56
C VAL A 42 7.25 -7.88 -0.45
N GLU A 43 8.35 -7.29 0.03
CA GLU A 43 9.43 -6.81 -0.83
C GLU A 43 9.96 -7.92 -1.74
N GLY A 44 10.23 -9.09 -1.16
CA GLY A 44 10.72 -10.24 -1.91
C GLY A 44 9.74 -10.71 -2.99
N ARG A 45 8.43 -10.69 -2.70
CA ARG A 45 7.37 -11.06 -3.67
C ARG A 45 7.33 -10.08 -4.83
N TYR A 46 7.15 -8.80 -4.54
CA TYR A 46 6.95 -7.79 -5.59
C TYR A 46 8.25 -7.39 -6.28
N ASN A 47 9.41 -7.36 -5.62
CA ASN A 47 10.67 -6.98 -6.25
C ASN A 47 11.18 -8.02 -7.25
N ARG A 48 10.93 -9.32 -7.04
CA ARG A 48 11.31 -10.37 -7.97
C ARG A 48 10.39 -10.47 -9.19
N ALA A 49 9.11 -10.12 -9.03
CA ALA A 49 8.15 -10.15 -10.12
C ALA A 49 8.55 -9.20 -11.25
N LYS A 50 8.52 -9.68 -12.49
CA LYS A 50 8.74 -8.89 -13.71
C LYS A 50 7.44 -8.29 -14.21
N THR A 51 6.36 -9.05 -14.07
CA THR A 51 5.01 -8.66 -14.44
C THR A 51 4.02 -9.03 -13.33
N LEU A 52 2.92 -8.30 -13.26
CA LEU A 52 1.82 -8.55 -12.33
C LEU A 52 0.49 -8.28 -13.03
N GLN A 53 -0.52 -9.07 -12.72
CA GLN A 53 -1.91 -8.79 -13.09
C GLN A 53 -2.79 -9.00 -11.88
N VAL A 54 -3.71 -8.05 -11.62
CA VAL A 54 -4.71 -8.13 -10.55
C VAL A 54 -6.03 -7.55 -11.02
N VAL A 55 -7.13 -8.04 -10.48
CA VAL A 55 -8.42 -7.35 -10.52
C VAL A 55 -8.42 -6.35 -9.37
N PHE A 56 -8.84 -5.11 -9.64
CA PHE A 56 -8.91 -4.06 -8.63
C PHE A 56 -10.35 -3.56 -8.45
N HIS A 57 -10.64 -3.17 -7.23
CA HIS A 57 -11.77 -2.33 -6.84
C HIS A 57 -11.20 -1.09 -6.15
N GLU A 58 -11.58 0.07 -6.63
CA GLU A 58 -11.12 1.37 -6.14
C GLU A 58 -12.29 2.14 -5.58
N ASP A 59 -12.19 2.59 -4.34
CA ASP A 59 -13.15 3.50 -3.71
C ASP A 59 -12.44 4.82 -3.42
N TYR A 60 -12.86 5.89 -4.08
CA TYR A 60 -12.39 7.23 -3.80
C TYR A 60 -13.43 8.03 -3.02
N THR A 61 -13.06 8.46 -1.82
CA THR A 61 -13.87 9.31 -0.95
C THR A 61 -13.22 10.68 -0.80
N PRO A 62 -13.59 11.68 -1.61
CA PRO A 62 -13.11 13.05 -1.43
C PRO A 62 -13.72 13.65 -0.16
N GLN A 63 -13.00 14.59 0.50
CA GLN A 63 -13.51 15.24 1.70
C GLN A 63 -14.86 15.93 1.42
N GLY A 64 -15.87 15.61 2.25
CA GLY A 64 -17.19 16.24 2.19
C GLY A 64 -18.03 15.94 0.95
N LYS A 65 -17.63 14.92 0.14
CA LYS A 65 -18.36 14.50 -1.07
C LYS A 65 -18.69 13.01 -1.04
N PRO A 66 -19.68 12.55 -1.82
CA PRO A 66 -19.99 11.13 -1.93
C PRO A 66 -18.81 10.32 -2.48
N ARG A 67 -18.70 9.08 -2.00
CA ARG A 67 -17.76 8.09 -2.50
C ARG A 67 -18.04 7.78 -3.98
N ARG A 68 -16.98 7.56 -4.75
CA ARG A 68 -17.01 7.04 -6.11
C ARG A 68 -16.30 5.70 -6.14
N SER A 69 -16.89 4.72 -6.80
CA SER A 69 -16.33 3.38 -6.93
C SER A 69 -15.98 3.09 -8.39
N GLU A 70 -14.81 2.55 -8.60
CA GLU A 70 -14.32 2.14 -9.91
C GLU A 70 -13.76 0.70 -9.81
N SER A 71 -13.71 -0.03 -10.92
CA SER A 71 -13.17 -1.39 -10.92
C SER A 71 -12.61 -1.76 -12.29
N GLY A 72 -11.75 -2.79 -12.32
CA GLY A 72 -11.16 -3.25 -13.56
C GLY A 72 -9.97 -4.19 -13.36
N THR A 73 -9.10 -4.23 -14.35
CA THR A 73 -7.87 -5.03 -14.34
C THR A 73 -6.66 -4.12 -14.40
N LEU A 74 -5.74 -4.32 -13.45
CA LEU A 74 -4.42 -3.70 -13.44
C LEU A 74 -3.37 -4.68 -13.94
N GLN A 75 -2.55 -4.26 -14.88
CA GLN A 75 -1.42 -4.97 -15.43
C GLN A 75 -0.15 -4.14 -15.26
N LEU A 76 0.89 -4.73 -14.69
CA LEU A 76 2.18 -4.10 -14.42
C LEU A 76 3.29 -4.85 -15.16
N ARG A 77 4.26 -4.11 -15.70
CA ARG A 77 5.48 -4.66 -16.29
C ARG A 77 6.66 -3.75 -15.96
N LYS A 78 7.62 -4.26 -15.23
CA LYS A 78 8.82 -3.49 -14.86
C LYS A 78 9.76 -3.29 -16.04
N PRO A 79 10.50 -2.15 -16.06
CA PRO A 79 10.29 -0.97 -15.22
C PRO A 79 9.18 -0.06 -15.77
N GLY A 80 8.48 0.64 -14.88
CA GLY A 80 7.65 1.82 -15.17
C GLY A 80 6.41 1.65 -16.05
N ARG A 81 6.06 0.43 -16.48
CA ARG A 81 4.91 0.20 -17.35
C ARG A 81 3.71 -0.29 -16.56
N MET A 82 2.56 0.35 -16.76
CA MET A 82 1.30 -0.07 -16.16
C MET A 82 0.14 0.19 -17.12
N ARG A 83 -0.93 -0.57 -16.93
CA ARG A 83 -2.19 -0.41 -17.62
C ARG A 83 -3.33 -0.74 -16.68
N TRP A 84 -4.27 0.18 -16.56
CA TRP A 84 -5.51 0.03 -15.84
C TRP A 84 -6.64 0.05 -16.85
N ASP A 85 -7.24 -1.10 -17.10
CA ASP A 85 -8.45 -1.22 -17.92
C ASP A 85 -9.64 -1.19 -16.98
N TYR A 86 -10.48 -0.16 -17.08
CA TYR A 86 -11.66 -0.02 -16.24
C TYR A 86 -12.88 -0.68 -16.86
N ASP A 87 -13.50 -1.58 -16.10
CA ASP A 87 -14.83 -2.11 -16.38
C ASP A 87 -15.92 -1.12 -15.95
N GLN A 88 -15.63 -0.38 -14.87
CA GLN A 88 -16.46 0.72 -14.36
C GLN A 88 -15.58 1.91 -13.92
N PRO A 89 -15.77 3.08 -14.55
CA PRO A 89 -16.61 3.37 -15.73
C PRO A 89 -16.05 2.69 -16.99
N LYS A 90 -16.97 2.15 -17.81
CA LYS A 90 -16.58 1.35 -18.96
C LYS A 90 -15.70 2.11 -19.95
N GLY A 91 -14.57 1.51 -20.27
CA GLY A 91 -13.64 2.01 -21.30
C GLY A 91 -12.71 3.11 -20.84
N LYS A 92 -12.81 3.60 -19.60
CA LYS A 92 -11.76 4.44 -18.99
C LYS A 92 -10.46 3.66 -18.98
N LEU A 93 -9.35 4.31 -19.27
CA LEU A 93 -8.05 3.67 -19.39
C LEU A 93 -6.97 4.58 -18.81
N PHE A 94 -6.09 3.97 -18.00
CA PHE A 94 -4.88 4.63 -17.55
C PHE A 94 -3.69 3.77 -17.95
N VAL A 95 -2.72 4.36 -18.69
CA VAL A 95 -1.57 3.63 -19.22
C VAL A 95 -0.29 4.39 -18.95
N SER A 96 0.75 3.67 -18.52
CA SER A 96 2.12 4.15 -18.57
C SER A 96 2.96 3.31 -19.53
N ASP A 97 3.69 3.95 -20.42
CA ASP A 97 4.69 3.32 -21.28
C ASP A 97 6.10 3.32 -20.62
N GLY A 98 6.22 3.87 -19.42
CA GLY A 98 7.47 4.08 -18.68
C GLY A 98 8.05 5.50 -18.85
N LYS A 99 7.52 6.30 -19.76
CA LYS A 99 7.94 7.68 -20.03
C LYS A 99 6.79 8.66 -19.83
N TYR A 100 5.62 8.32 -20.31
CA TYR A 100 4.40 9.11 -20.23
C TYR A 100 3.29 8.32 -19.53
N LEU A 101 2.40 9.07 -18.89
CA LEU A 101 1.11 8.62 -18.41
C LEU A 101 0.03 9.12 -19.35
N TRP A 102 -0.95 8.25 -19.60
CA TRP A 102 -2.11 8.54 -20.41
C TRP A 102 -3.36 8.21 -19.60
N LEU A 103 -4.26 9.18 -19.46
CA LEU A 103 -5.59 8.96 -18.91
C LEU A 103 -6.60 9.20 -20.03
N TYR A 104 -7.35 8.18 -20.40
CA TYR A 104 -8.40 8.27 -21.40
C TYR A 104 -9.76 8.10 -20.74
N THR A 105 -10.63 9.10 -20.91
CA THR A 105 -12.00 9.11 -20.37
C THR A 105 -12.98 9.21 -21.55
N PRO A 106 -13.49 8.06 -22.07
CA PRO A 106 -14.37 8.06 -23.23
C PRO A 106 -15.64 8.88 -23.04
N ALA A 107 -16.22 8.89 -21.83
CA ALA A 107 -17.42 9.67 -21.50
C ALA A 107 -17.23 11.19 -21.70
N GLU A 108 -15.99 11.66 -21.60
CA GLU A 108 -15.62 13.08 -21.79
C GLU A 108 -15.00 13.33 -23.17
N ASN A 109 -14.87 12.29 -24.00
CA ASN A 109 -14.16 12.33 -25.28
C ASN A 109 -12.75 12.93 -25.16
N ARG A 110 -12.03 12.60 -24.08
CA ARG A 110 -10.78 13.27 -23.69
C ARG A 110 -9.69 12.25 -23.35
N ALA A 111 -8.46 12.56 -23.80
CA ALA A 111 -7.24 11.90 -23.40
C ALA A 111 -6.28 12.94 -22.80
N GLU A 112 -5.71 12.63 -21.66
CA GLU A 112 -4.69 13.44 -20.99
C GLU A 112 -3.36 12.73 -21.07
N LYS A 113 -2.28 13.48 -21.36
CA LYS A 113 -0.90 13.00 -21.40
C LYS A 113 -0.05 13.81 -20.45
N MET A 114 0.71 13.15 -19.60
CA MET A 114 1.66 13.78 -18.68
C MET A 114 2.95 12.99 -18.59
N LYS A 115 4.03 13.60 -18.12
CA LYS A 115 5.26 12.85 -17.85
C LYS A 115 5.07 11.96 -16.61
N PHE A 116 5.63 10.75 -16.66
CA PHE A 116 5.53 9.76 -15.57
C PHE A 116 6.04 10.30 -14.23
N GLN A 117 7.07 11.14 -14.23
CA GLN A 117 7.68 11.72 -13.03
C GLN A 117 6.91 12.92 -12.44
N GLU A 118 5.95 13.48 -13.18
CA GLU A 118 5.18 14.67 -12.79
C GLU A 118 3.77 14.32 -12.31
N SER A 119 3.46 13.02 -12.18
CA SER A 119 2.14 12.58 -11.73
C SER A 119 1.95 12.80 -10.22
N GLU A 120 1.08 13.76 -9.88
CA GLU A 120 0.58 13.97 -8.50
C GLU A 120 -0.63 13.07 -8.16
N ASP A 121 -0.96 12.11 -9.02
CA ASP A 121 -2.09 11.20 -8.82
C ASP A 121 -1.89 10.38 -7.53
N MET A 122 -2.89 10.34 -6.66
CA MET A 122 -2.88 9.50 -5.44
C MET A 122 -2.70 8.01 -5.74
N ARG A 123 -2.89 7.54 -6.98
CA ARG A 123 -2.49 6.21 -7.45
C ARG A 123 -0.99 6.02 -7.52
N ALA A 124 -0.22 7.12 -7.48
CA ALA A 124 1.24 7.07 -7.38
C ALA A 124 1.77 6.14 -6.27
N PRO A 125 1.08 5.96 -5.11
CA PRO A 125 1.51 4.95 -4.14
C PRO A 125 1.57 3.52 -4.69
N LEU A 126 0.81 3.19 -5.74
CA LEU A 126 0.90 1.88 -6.40
C LEU A 126 2.05 1.82 -7.42
N ALA A 127 2.58 2.97 -7.85
CA ALA A 127 3.72 3.02 -8.75
C ALA A 127 5.00 2.46 -8.13
N PHE A 128 5.12 2.39 -6.80
CA PHE A 128 6.24 1.72 -6.14
C PHE A 128 6.32 0.22 -6.49
N LEU A 129 5.18 -0.40 -6.82
CA LEU A 129 5.14 -1.79 -7.30
C LEU A 129 5.85 -1.94 -8.66
N LEU A 130 6.00 -0.86 -9.42
CA LEU A 130 6.70 -0.83 -10.70
C LEU A 130 8.22 -0.70 -10.55
N GLY A 131 8.68 -0.23 -9.39
CA GLY A 131 10.09 -0.05 -9.07
C GLY A 131 10.64 -1.15 -8.17
N LYS A 132 11.58 -0.77 -7.32
CA LYS A 132 12.10 -1.59 -6.24
C LYS A 132 11.41 -1.15 -4.95
N LEU A 133 10.51 -1.98 -4.43
CA LEU A 133 9.85 -1.73 -3.16
C LEU A 133 10.84 -1.86 -2.02
N ASN A 134 10.89 -0.85 -1.16
CA ASN A 134 11.67 -0.86 0.07
C ASN A 134 10.94 -0.05 1.13
N PHE A 135 10.29 -0.75 2.07
CA PHE A 135 9.47 -0.10 3.09
C PHE A 135 10.26 0.83 3.99
N GLU A 136 11.46 0.46 4.41
CA GLU A 136 12.30 1.30 5.27
C GLU A 136 12.73 2.60 4.59
N LYS A 137 12.95 2.56 3.27
CA LYS A 137 13.36 3.72 2.48
C LYS A 137 12.18 4.66 2.19
N GLU A 138 11.03 4.08 1.85
CA GLU A 138 9.87 4.85 1.38
C GLU A 138 8.98 5.33 2.54
N PHE A 139 8.96 4.60 3.67
CA PHE A 139 8.05 4.84 4.77
C PHE A 139 8.75 4.97 6.12
N ARG A 140 8.07 5.62 7.05
CA ARG A 140 8.40 5.71 8.49
C ARG A 140 7.18 5.30 9.31
N ASN A 141 7.38 5.14 10.63
CA ASN A 141 6.30 4.82 11.59
C ASN A 141 5.50 3.58 11.16
N LEU A 142 6.22 2.54 10.73
CA LEU A 142 5.62 1.26 10.31
C LEU A 142 5.07 0.53 11.53
N GLU A 143 3.76 0.30 11.55
CA GLU A 143 3.07 -0.43 12.62
C GLU A 143 2.24 -1.56 12.04
N GLY A 144 2.39 -2.77 12.60
CA GLY A 144 1.65 -3.97 12.19
C GLY A 144 0.59 -4.36 13.21
N LYS A 145 -0.66 -4.55 12.76
CA LYS A 145 -1.76 -5.05 13.58
C LYS A 145 -2.41 -6.26 12.94
N ALA A 146 -2.61 -7.33 13.70
CA ALA A 146 -3.33 -8.51 13.21
C ALA A 146 -4.78 -8.17 12.87
N GLU A 147 -5.25 -8.60 11.71
CA GLU A 147 -6.62 -8.45 11.21
C GLU A 147 -7.10 -9.79 10.62
N GLY A 148 -7.70 -10.61 11.46
CA GLY A 148 -8.02 -12.01 11.13
C GLY A 148 -6.75 -12.82 10.84
N ALA A 149 -6.67 -13.43 9.67
CA ALA A 149 -5.49 -14.17 9.20
C ALA A 149 -4.41 -13.27 8.56
N ASP A 150 -4.72 -12.01 8.32
CA ASP A 150 -3.87 -11.04 7.64
C ASP A 150 -3.26 -10.05 8.65
N THR A 151 -2.40 -9.16 8.17
CA THR A 151 -1.82 -8.08 8.95
C THR A 151 -2.09 -6.75 8.27
N ARG A 152 -2.67 -5.80 9.00
CA ARG A 152 -2.76 -4.41 8.58
C ARG A 152 -1.49 -3.68 8.98
N ILE A 153 -0.82 -3.10 8.01
CA ILE A 153 0.41 -2.34 8.19
C ILE A 153 0.08 -0.87 7.92
N ALA A 154 0.20 -0.03 8.95
CA ALA A 154 0.12 1.43 8.82
C ALA A 154 1.51 2.00 8.58
N ALA A 155 1.61 3.04 7.75
CA ALA A 155 2.86 3.68 7.37
C ALA A 155 2.64 5.15 7.00
N GLU A 156 3.66 5.97 7.23
CA GLU A 156 3.73 7.35 6.77
C GLU A 156 4.83 7.51 5.71
N PRO A 157 4.64 8.32 4.66
CA PRO A 157 5.71 8.57 3.70
C PRO A 157 6.91 9.27 4.38
N ARG A 158 8.13 8.94 3.97
CA ARG A 158 9.33 9.65 4.43
C ARG A 158 9.54 10.99 3.76
N THR A 159 9.05 11.14 2.54
CA THR A 159 9.15 12.40 1.79
C THR A 159 7.87 13.21 1.91
N GLU A 160 8.00 14.52 2.07
CA GLU A 160 6.87 15.45 2.21
C GLU A 160 6.31 15.90 0.84
N ASN A 161 6.97 15.53 -0.27
CA ASN A 161 6.58 15.92 -1.63
C ASN A 161 5.52 14.99 -2.25
N LEU A 162 4.91 14.12 -1.46
CA LEU A 162 3.84 13.23 -1.92
C LEU A 162 2.47 13.80 -1.55
N PRO A 163 1.43 13.57 -2.36
CA PRO A 163 0.10 14.14 -2.12
C PRO A 163 -0.70 13.45 -1.00
N TYR A 164 -0.06 12.59 -0.21
CA TYR A 164 -0.71 11.82 0.84
C TYR A 164 0.08 11.82 2.16
N SER A 165 -0.64 11.68 3.27
CA SER A 165 -0.12 11.71 4.64
C SER A 165 0.07 10.33 5.26
N ALA A 166 -0.70 9.33 4.81
CA ALA A 166 -0.66 7.98 5.36
C ALA A 166 -1.03 6.92 4.31
N VAL A 167 -0.48 5.73 4.48
CA VAL A 167 -0.81 4.54 3.70
C VAL A 167 -1.04 3.36 4.64
N GLU A 168 -2.07 2.58 4.39
CA GLU A 168 -2.30 1.30 5.06
C GLU A 168 -2.28 0.17 4.04
N PHE A 169 -1.63 -0.95 4.39
CA PHE A 169 -1.61 -2.16 3.58
C PHE A 169 -2.27 -3.29 4.35
N LEU A 170 -3.18 -4.03 3.72
CA LEU A 170 -3.63 -5.32 4.25
C LEU A 170 -2.85 -6.42 3.54
N VAL A 171 -2.10 -7.20 4.30
CA VAL A 171 -1.12 -8.16 3.77
C VAL A 171 -1.37 -9.54 4.34
N THR A 172 -1.36 -10.56 3.48
CA THR A 172 -1.43 -11.96 3.88
C THR A 172 -0.10 -12.45 4.45
N ALA A 173 -0.11 -13.56 5.19
CA ALA A 173 1.10 -14.12 5.80
C ALA A 173 2.20 -14.48 4.78
N ASP A 174 1.85 -14.77 3.51
CA ASP A 174 2.79 -15.04 2.40
C ASP A 174 3.23 -13.77 1.65
N GLY A 175 2.90 -12.57 2.17
CA GLY A 175 3.35 -11.28 1.63
C GLY A 175 2.55 -10.77 0.43
N ARG A 176 1.33 -11.27 0.16
CA ARG A 176 0.45 -10.71 -0.86
C ARG A 176 -0.31 -9.51 -0.30
N ILE A 177 -0.32 -8.40 -1.04
CA ILE A 177 -1.10 -7.20 -0.71
C ILE A 177 -2.53 -7.42 -1.20
N LYS A 178 -3.50 -7.39 -0.27
CA LYS A 178 -4.94 -7.49 -0.55
C LYS A 178 -5.61 -6.12 -0.66
N GLN A 179 -5.09 -5.14 0.05
CA GLN A 179 -5.66 -3.80 0.09
C GLN A 179 -4.55 -2.76 0.27
N VAL A 180 -4.71 -1.62 -0.38
CA VAL A 180 -3.91 -0.42 -0.13
C VAL A 180 -4.86 0.75 0.06
N LYS A 181 -4.80 1.40 1.22
CA LYS A 181 -5.58 2.58 1.54
C LYS A 181 -4.65 3.78 1.68
N VAL A 182 -4.93 4.82 0.93
CA VAL A 182 -4.14 6.06 0.90
C VAL A 182 -4.98 7.20 1.45
N THR A 183 -4.42 7.96 2.39
CA THR A 183 -5.07 9.13 2.96
C THR A 183 -4.33 10.39 2.52
N GLY A 184 -5.02 11.26 1.80
CA GLY A 184 -4.51 12.56 1.36
C GLY A 184 -4.39 13.57 2.50
N PHE A 185 -3.58 14.62 2.31
CA PHE A 185 -3.51 15.75 3.25
C PHE A 185 -4.84 16.50 3.35
N ASP A 186 -5.64 16.48 2.30
CA ASP A 186 -7.01 17.02 2.26
C ASP A 186 -8.05 16.11 2.90
N ARG A 187 -7.63 15.01 3.55
CA ARG A 187 -8.48 13.96 4.14
C ARG A 187 -9.31 13.17 3.12
N SER A 188 -9.00 13.27 1.85
CA SER A 188 -9.53 12.32 0.88
C SER A 188 -8.97 10.93 1.15
N VAL A 189 -9.73 9.90 0.80
CA VAL A 189 -9.32 8.50 0.97
C VAL A 189 -9.45 7.80 -0.37
N LEU A 190 -8.40 7.11 -0.77
CA LEU A 190 -8.35 6.22 -1.91
C LEU A 190 -8.07 4.81 -1.41
N ASP A 191 -9.01 3.91 -1.60
CA ASP A 191 -8.97 2.54 -1.09
C ASP A 191 -9.02 1.56 -2.26
N PHE A 192 -7.98 0.73 -2.38
CA PHE A 192 -7.87 -0.32 -3.38
C PHE A 192 -7.97 -1.69 -2.73
N ALA A 193 -8.90 -2.52 -3.21
CA ALA A 193 -8.90 -3.96 -2.96
C ALA A 193 -8.39 -4.70 -4.20
N PHE A 194 -7.58 -5.75 -3.99
CA PHE A 194 -6.96 -6.53 -5.05
C PHE A 194 -7.31 -8.00 -4.95
N ASP A 195 -7.81 -8.55 -6.06
CA ASP A 195 -8.17 -9.95 -6.21
C ASP A 195 -7.48 -10.58 -7.41
N GLN A 196 -7.52 -11.91 -7.50
CA GLN A 196 -7.05 -12.71 -8.64
C GLN A 196 -5.62 -12.39 -9.08
N GLU A 197 -4.73 -12.11 -8.10
CA GLU A 197 -3.33 -11.80 -8.38
C GLU A 197 -2.64 -12.92 -9.15
N LYS A 198 -1.99 -12.56 -10.26
CA LYS A 198 -1.09 -13.41 -11.06
C LYS A 198 0.29 -12.77 -11.08
N VAL A 199 1.28 -13.50 -10.59
CA VAL A 199 2.69 -13.10 -10.60
C VAL A 199 3.36 -13.68 -11.83
N ASP A 200 4.14 -12.86 -12.52
CA ASP A 200 4.86 -13.19 -13.76
C ASP A 200 4.00 -13.76 -14.91
N PRO A 201 2.74 -13.26 -15.15
CA PRO A 201 2.00 -13.65 -16.34
C PRO A 201 2.70 -13.15 -17.62
N ALA A 202 2.53 -13.87 -18.71
CA ALA A 202 2.97 -13.40 -20.03
C ALA A 202 2.09 -12.20 -20.45
N LEU A 203 2.69 -11.00 -20.54
CA LEU A 203 2.02 -9.78 -20.98
C LEU A 203 2.66 -9.26 -22.27
N ASP A 204 1.85 -8.98 -23.30
CA ASP A 204 2.33 -8.36 -24.55
C ASP A 204 2.80 -6.92 -24.26
N GLY A 205 3.94 -6.53 -24.82
CA GLY A 205 4.47 -5.17 -24.71
C GLY A 205 3.55 -4.10 -25.31
N LYS A 206 2.72 -4.46 -26.27
CA LYS A 206 1.72 -3.58 -26.92
C LYS A 206 0.63 -3.11 -25.94
N LEU A 207 0.35 -3.87 -24.87
CA LEU A 207 -0.61 -3.47 -23.84
C LEU A 207 -0.26 -2.14 -23.20
N PHE A 208 1.02 -1.78 -23.15
CA PHE A 208 1.53 -0.57 -22.50
C PHE A 208 1.75 0.58 -23.50
N GLN A 209 1.10 0.51 -24.65
CA GLN A 209 1.10 1.58 -25.64
C GLN A 209 -0.33 2.12 -25.77
N PHE A 210 -0.46 3.45 -25.78
CA PHE A 210 -1.74 4.10 -26.01
C PHE A 210 -1.67 4.97 -27.26
N GLN A 211 -2.68 4.86 -28.09
CA GLN A 211 -2.89 5.72 -29.23
C GLN A 211 -4.21 6.46 -29.05
N VAL A 212 -4.16 7.78 -29.12
CA VAL A 212 -5.36 8.62 -29.00
C VAL A 212 -6.33 8.29 -30.13
N PRO A 213 -7.57 7.87 -29.81
CA PRO A 213 -8.56 7.56 -30.83
C PRO A 213 -8.88 8.81 -31.68
N LYS A 214 -9.28 8.57 -32.93
CA LYS A 214 -9.65 9.66 -33.84
C LYS A 214 -10.82 10.48 -33.29
N GLY A 215 -10.66 11.80 -33.24
CA GLY A 215 -11.69 12.73 -32.78
C GLY A 215 -11.74 12.91 -31.25
N VAL A 216 -10.82 12.28 -30.50
CA VAL A 216 -10.65 12.53 -29.05
C VAL A 216 -9.80 13.77 -28.84
N GLU A 217 -10.23 14.62 -27.92
CA GLU A 217 -9.44 15.77 -27.47
C GLU A 217 -8.20 15.29 -26.71
N LEU A 218 -7.02 15.74 -27.11
CA LEU A 218 -5.77 15.49 -26.40
C LEU A 218 -5.37 16.73 -25.60
N VAL A 219 -5.18 16.54 -24.28
CA VAL A 219 -4.65 17.55 -23.38
C VAL A 219 -3.28 17.09 -22.90
N GLU A 220 -2.25 17.92 -23.09
CA GLU A 220 -0.91 17.65 -22.53
C GLU A 220 -0.70 18.52 -21.29
N ALA A 221 -0.47 17.88 -20.14
CA ALA A 221 -0.11 18.57 -18.90
C ALA A 221 1.36 18.97 -18.96
N GLY A 222 1.68 20.23 -18.58
CA GLY A 222 3.08 20.69 -18.46
C GLY A 222 3.60 21.47 -19.69
N GLN A 223 2.70 22.16 -20.45
CA GLN A 223 3.11 23.27 -21.33
C GLN A 223 2.88 24.59 -20.63
#